data_2f2011613932fccaa870909ccd5a1725
#
_entry.id   2f2011613932fccaa870909ccd5a1725
#
_cell.length_a   1.000
_cell.length_b   1.000
_cell.length_c   1.000
_cell.angle_alpha   90.00
_cell.angle_beta   90.00
_cell.angle_gamma   90.00
#
_symmetry.space_group_name_H-M   'P 1'
#
loop_
_entity.id
_entity.type
_entity.pdbx_description
1 polymer ?
#
loop_
_entity_poly.entity_id
_entity_poly.type
_entity_poly.pdbx_seq_one_letter_code
_entity_poly.pdbx_strand_id
1 'polypeptide(L)'
;MTIRQHTPLDLLRLIVAAMAFATTSAAYSFEALISNERSGDLIHINQQGKTTHVVPLCNRPRGMTKGATASDVVIACSDDNMIVIYDRSKRVITSTIESVPGAMNVSFHQTTGRIIVTNEGIAQASVYELDTGRLLAKLPTGLEPDGVVITNDGQTIFIASENAGLVHAFDGTTYQSKGLIRTNLRPRRIALLDQELWVSSEMGSRVEIFHVKTLEKLDEVIFAPKGFRPEQMTPVDILFNPPANEAYVALGSANHVAVVDINSREITKYILVGRRAWGLGLSPDGKVLAVLNGLSDDFTFIDLDTKRPLLTKRAGLIPHSIEVFK
;
A
#
# COMPACT_ATOMS: atom_id res chain seq x y z
N MET A 1 55.37 -50.83 0.40
CA MET A 1 53.94 -50.42 0.18
C MET A 1 53.35 -50.13 1.55
N THR A 2 53.35 -48.87 1.99
CA THR A 2 53.04 -48.50 3.37
C THR A 2 51.62 -47.91 3.41
N ILE A 3 50.70 -48.63 4.01
CA ILE A 3 49.32 -48.20 4.20
C ILE A 3 49.26 -47.21 5.35
N ARG A 4 48.94 -45.95 5.10
CA ARG A 4 48.64 -44.94 6.15
C ARG A 4 47.29 -45.26 6.73
N GLN A 5 47.22 -45.60 8.00
CA GLN A 5 45.98 -45.66 8.78
C GLN A 5 45.51 -44.23 9.11
N HIS A 6 44.31 -43.88 8.70
CA HIS A 6 43.68 -42.65 9.11
C HIS A 6 43.17 -42.79 10.54
N THR A 7 43.51 -41.83 11.39
CA THR A 7 43.12 -41.79 12.80
C THR A 7 41.64 -41.30 12.94
N PRO A 8 40.93 -41.74 14.01
CA PRO A 8 39.52 -41.39 14.22
C PRO A 8 39.25 -39.87 14.41
N LEU A 9 40.32 -39.06 14.60
CA LEU A 9 40.18 -37.60 14.69
C LEU A 9 39.83 -36.92 13.35
N ASP A 10 40.18 -37.49 12.22
CA ASP A 10 39.92 -36.93 10.89
C ASP A 10 38.45 -37.12 10.48
N LEU A 11 37.82 -38.19 10.97
CA LEU A 11 36.39 -38.45 10.74
C LEU A 11 35.50 -37.48 11.54
N LEU A 12 35.93 -37.07 12.73
CA LEU A 12 35.17 -36.15 13.59
C LEU A 12 35.18 -34.69 13.05
N ARG A 13 36.24 -34.30 12.33
CA ARG A 13 36.34 -32.97 11.70
C ARG A 13 35.47 -32.85 10.45
N LEU A 14 35.22 -33.92 9.71
CA LEU A 14 34.30 -33.89 8.58
C LEU A 14 32.84 -33.86 8.99
N ILE A 15 32.46 -34.39 10.15
CA ILE A 15 31.08 -34.39 10.65
C ILE A 15 30.71 -33.00 11.24
N VAL A 16 31.67 -32.31 11.85
CA VAL A 16 31.42 -30.94 12.39
C VAL A 16 31.30 -29.88 11.30
N ALA A 17 31.94 -30.08 10.14
CA ALA A 17 31.80 -29.15 9.00
C ALA A 17 30.48 -29.28 8.24
N ALA A 18 29.76 -30.39 8.38
CA ALA A 18 28.47 -30.62 7.69
C ALA A 18 27.23 -30.15 8.47
N MET A 19 27.38 -29.75 9.75
CA MET A 19 26.26 -29.30 10.58
C MET A 19 26.09 -27.77 10.65
N ALA A 20 26.85 -26.99 9.93
CA ALA A 20 26.85 -25.53 10.06
C ALA A 20 26.07 -24.76 8.96
N PHE A 21 25.22 -25.43 8.16
CA PHE A 21 24.40 -24.75 7.14
C PHE A 21 22.94 -25.19 7.10
N ALA A 22 22.35 -25.44 8.26
CA ALA A 22 20.90 -25.40 8.39
C ALA A 22 20.50 -24.15 9.15
N THR A 23 20.82 -22.96 8.64
CA THR A 23 20.04 -21.78 8.97
C THR A 23 18.68 -22.01 8.33
N THR A 24 17.75 -22.53 9.11
CA THR A 24 16.34 -22.42 8.80
C THR A 24 16.06 -20.93 8.66
N SER A 25 16.07 -20.42 7.42
CA SER A 25 15.39 -19.18 7.12
C SER A 25 13.96 -19.42 7.59
N ALA A 26 13.56 -18.78 8.69
CA ALA A 26 12.17 -18.75 9.07
C ALA A 26 11.43 -18.25 7.83
N ALA A 27 10.73 -19.15 7.17
CA ALA A 27 10.03 -18.83 5.94
C ALA A 27 8.95 -17.82 6.34
N TYR A 28 9.08 -16.58 5.90
CA TYR A 28 8.06 -15.55 6.06
C TYR A 28 6.78 -16.08 5.42
N SER A 29 5.83 -16.54 6.23
CA SER A 29 4.58 -17.07 5.69
C SER A 29 3.60 -15.93 5.50
N PHE A 30 3.47 -15.45 4.28
CA PHE A 30 2.45 -14.49 3.91
C PHE A 30 1.89 -14.76 2.51
N GLU A 31 0.69 -14.31 2.29
CA GLU A 31 0.04 -14.20 1.00
C GLU A 31 -0.17 -12.72 0.69
N ALA A 32 -0.07 -12.33 -0.57
CA ALA A 32 -0.48 -11.00 -0.98
C ALA A 32 -1.42 -11.09 -2.19
N LEU A 33 -2.34 -10.14 -2.25
CA LEU A 33 -3.25 -9.94 -3.36
C LEU A 33 -2.89 -8.65 -4.08
N ILE A 34 -2.85 -8.69 -5.40
CA ILE A 34 -2.56 -7.53 -6.26
C ILE A 34 -3.70 -7.33 -7.23
N SER A 35 -4.30 -6.13 -7.22
CA SER A 35 -5.23 -5.71 -8.27
C SER A 35 -4.45 -5.17 -9.47
N ASN A 36 -4.80 -5.64 -10.66
CA ASN A 36 -4.14 -5.23 -11.91
C ASN A 36 -5.13 -4.42 -12.76
N GLU A 37 -4.88 -3.11 -12.81
CA GLU A 37 -5.83 -2.12 -13.35
C GLU A 37 -6.23 -2.42 -14.80
N ARG A 38 -5.27 -2.78 -15.66
CA ARG A 38 -5.52 -2.94 -17.10
C ARG A 38 -5.87 -4.37 -17.50
N SER A 39 -5.35 -5.37 -16.79
CA SER A 39 -5.74 -6.76 -17.08
C SER A 39 -7.07 -7.16 -16.45
N GLY A 40 -7.61 -6.36 -15.52
CA GLY A 40 -8.93 -6.59 -14.92
C GLY A 40 -8.97 -7.79 -13.98
N ASP A 41 -7.84 -8.17 -13.42
CA ASP A 41 -7.72 -9.35 -12.57
C ASP A 41 -7.16 -9.04 -11.18
N LEU A 42 -7.33 -10.00 -10.29
CA LEU A 42 -6.73 -10.08 -8.97
C LEU A 42 -5.79 -11.29 -8.95
N ILE A 43 -4.54 -11.09 -8.62
CA ILE A 43 -3.59 -12.20 -8.47
C ILE A 43 -3.27 -12.45 -7.00
N HIS A 44 -3.16 -13.72 -6.65
CA HIS A 44 -2.63 -14.17 -5.38
C HIS A 44 -1.16 -14.53 -5.55
N ILE A 45 -0.30 -14.02 -4.70
CA ILE A 45 1.12 -14.34 -4.68
C ILE A 45 1.54 -14.83 -3.30
N ASN A 46 2.44 -15.80 -3.27
CA ASN A 46 3.02 -16.26 -2.01
C ASN A 46 4.32 -15.51 -1.67
N GLN A 47 4.89 -15.82 -0.53
CA GLN A 47 6.13 -15.24 -0.02
C GLN A 47 7.37 -15.44 -0.92
N GLN A 48 7.35 -16.42 -1.84
CA GLN A 48 8.40 -16.62 -2.85
C GLN A 48 8.13 -15.80 -4.13
N GLY A 49 7.10 -14.96 -4.12
CA GLY A 49 6.68 -14.18 -5.29
C GLY A 49 6.09 -15.03 -6.41
N LYS A 50 5.63 -16.25 -6.09
CA LYS A 50 4.96 -17.10 -7.08
C LYS A 50 3.47 -16.77 -7.11
N THR A 51 2.94 -16.48 -8.30
CA THR A 51 1.50 -16.41 -8.51
C THR A 51 0.88 -17.77 -8.28
N THR A 52 0.01 -17.88 -7.30
CA THR A 52 -0.69 -19.11 -6.91
C THR A 52 -2.07 -19.19 -7.51
N HIS A 53 -2.68 -18.04 -7.78
CA HIS A 53 -4.02 -17.95 -8.35
C HIS A 53 -4.21 -16.64 -9.11
N VAL A 54 -5.05 -16.66 -10.16
CA VAL A 54 -5.48 -15.48 -10.91
C VAL A 54 -7.00 -15.52 -11.00
N VAL A 55 -7.64 -14.42 -10.63
CA VAL A 55 -9.10 -14.29 -10.61
C VAL A 55 -9.48 -13.15 -11.55
N PRO A 56 -10.26 -13.39 -12.62
CA PRO A 56 -10.94 -12.33 -13.34
C PRO A 56 -11.83 -11.57 -12.35
N LEU A 57 -11.69 -10.25 -12.27
CA LEU A 57 -12.35 -9.48 -11.22
C LEU A 57 -13.39 -8.52 -11.79
N CYS A 58 -12.95 -7.49 -12.49
CA CYS A 58 -13.79 -6.42 -13.03
C CYS A 58 -13.00 -5.55 -14.00
N ASN A 59 -13.69 -4.61 -14.67
CA ASN A 59 -13.00 -3.61 -15.46
C ASN A 59 -12.38 -2.55 -14.56
N ARG A 60 -11.07 -2.35 -14.70
CA ARG A 60 -10.27 -1.36 -14.00
C ARG A 60 -10.33 -1.50 -12.46
N PRO A 61 -9.92 -2.64 -11.88
CA PRO A 61 -9.79 -2.77 -10.43
C PRO A 61 -8.66 -1.85 -9.93
N ARG A 62 -8.95 -1.03 -8.91
CA ARG A 62 -8.04 0.00 -8.40
C ARG A 62 -7.71 -0.22 -6.92
N GLY A 63 -8.15 0.69 -6.05
CA GLY A 63 -7.88 0.61 -4.63
C GLY A 63 -8.49 -0.60 -3.95
N MET A 64 -7.75 -1.18 -3.01
CA MET A 64 -8.21 -2.29 -2.16
C MET A 64 -7.98 -1.97 -0.69
N THR A 65 -8.77 -2.61 0.16
CA THR A 65 -8.56 -2.65 1.62
C THR A 65 -9.05 -3.97 2.18
N LYS A 66 -8.51 -4.36 3.34
CA LYS A 66 -9.05 -5.50 4.11
C LYS A 66 -10.48 -5.20 4.52
N GLY A 67 -11.33 -6.21 4.50
CA GLY A 67 -12.75 -6.07 4.83
C GLY A 67 -13.08 -6.46 6.26
N ALA A 68 -14.34 -6.84 6.49
CA ALA A 68 -14.89 -7.11 7.82
C ALA A 68 -14.30 -8.35 8.49
N THR A 69 -14.00 -9.38 7.73
CA THR A 69 -13.36 -10.60 8.21
C THR A 69 -11.91 -10.70 7.77
N ALA A 70 -11.15 -11.59 8.38
CA ALA A 70 -9.75 -11.85 7.99
C ALA A 70 -9.60 -12.33 6.53
N SER A 71 -10.67 -12.82 5.91
CA SER A 71 -10.68 -13.31 4.53
C SER A 71 -11.20 -12.29 3.53
N ASP A 72 -11.90 -11.25 3.98
CA ASP A 72 -12.55 -10.30 3.08
C ASP A 72 -11.56 -9.25 2.57
N VAL A 73 -11.71 -8.94 1.29
CA VAL A 73 -11.03 -7.84 0.62
C VAL A 73 -12.08 -7.03 -0.12
N VAL A 74 -12.07 -5.72 0.09
CA VAL A 74 -12.97 -4.77 -0.56
C VAL A 74 -12.19 -4.08 -1.67
N ILE A 75 -12.70 -4.09 -2.89
CA ILE A 75 -12.00 -3.65 -4.09
C ILE A 75 -12.86 -2.68 -4.88
N ALA A 76 -12.29 -1.56 -5.25
CA ALA A 76 -12.93 -0.57 -6.12
C ALA A 76 -12.76 -0.97 -7.59
N CYS A 77 -13.89 -1.05 -8.32
CA CYS A 77 -13.98 -1.38 -9.74
C CYS A 77 -14.45 -0.15 -10.51
N SER A 78 -13.50 0.62 -11.03
CA SER A 78 -13.72 1.99 -11.46
C SER A 78 -14.65 2.09 -12.67
N ASP A 79 -14.39 1.31 -13.73
CA ASP A 79 -15.14 1.39 -14.98
C ASP A 79 -16.50 0.64 -14.91
N ASP A 80 -16.61 -0.32 -13.97
CA ASP A 80 -17.88 -1.01 -13.71
C ASP A 80 -18.75 -0.25 -12.68
N ASN A 81 -18.25 0.84 -12.11
CA ASN A 81 -18.96 1.65 -11.12
C ASN A 81 -19.49 0.83 -9.94
N MET A 82 -18.66 -0.04 -9.39
CA MET A 82 -19.03 -0.91 -8.27
C MET A 82 -17.89 -1.15 -7.29
N ILE A 83 -18.25 -1.65 -6.11
CA ILE A 83 -17.32 -2.23 -5.14
C ILE A 83 -17.54 -3.74 -5.15
N VAL A 84 -16.45 -4.49 -5.16
CA VAL A 84 -16.45 -5.96 -5.03
C VAL A 84 -15.98 -6.33 -3.64
N ILE A 85 -16.69 -7.26 -3.00
CA ILE A 85 -16.27 -7.94 -1.77
C ILE A 85 -15.81 -9.35 -2.17
N TYR A 86 -14.54 -9.64 -1.93
CA TYR A 86 -13.88 -10.88 -2.32
C TYR A 86 -13.42 -11.66 -1.08
N ASP A 87 -13.79 -12.95 -1.00
CA ASP A 87 -13.27 -13.87 0.01
C ASP A 87 -12.00 -14.55 -0.52
N ARG A 88 -10.84 -14.15 0.01
CA ARG A 88 -9.53 -14.67 -0.43
C ARG A 88 -9.32 -16.14 -0.11
N SER A 89 -9.96 -16.66 0.95
CA SER A 89 -9.82 -18.05 1.37
C SER A 89 -10.62 -19.00 0.47
N LYS A 90 -11.81 -18.59 0.07
CA LYS A 90 -12.67 -19.32 -0.87
C LYS A 90 -12.36 -18.98 -2.32
N ARG A 91 -11.66 -17.87 -2.57
CA ARG A 91 -11.31 -17.36 -3.90
C ARG A 91 -12.54 -17.04 -4.77
N VAL A 92 -13.53 -16.43 -4.17
CA VAL A 92 -14.77 -16.05 -4.83
C VAL A 92 -15.22 -14.63 -4.48
N ILE A 93 -15.91 -13.97 -5.39
CA ILE A 93 -16.67 -12.76 -5.11
C ILE A 93 -17.88 -13.18 -4.30
N THR A 94 -18.07 -12.59 -3.11
CA THR A 94 -19.17 -12.91 -2.21
C THR A 94 -20.33 -11.94 -2.36
N SER A 95 -20.05 -10.67 -2.68
CA SER A 95 -21.07 -9.65 -2.92
C SER A 95 -20.50 -8.46 -3.69
N THR A 96 -21.38 -7.60 -4.18
CA THR A 96 -21.06 -6.34 -4.85
C THR A 96 -21.94 -5.21 -4.31
N ILE A 97 -21.43 -3.98 -4.35
CA ILE A 97 -22.21 -2.76 -4.16
C ILE A 97 -22.21 -2.04 -5.51
N GLU A 98 -23.36 -2.01 -6.14
CA GLU A 98 -23.57 -1.42 -7.46
C GLU A 98 -23.80 0.10 -7.37
N SER A 99 -23.69 0.78 -8.50
CA SER A 99 -23.97 2.21 -8.63
C SER A 99 -23.05 3.08 -7.76
N VAL A 100 -21.75 2.75 -7.75
CA VAL A 100 -20.66 3.50 -7.12
C VAL A 100 -19.82 4.19 -8.19
N PRO A 101 -20.25 5.36 -8.72
CA PRO A 101 -19.65 5.96 -9.91
C PRO A 101 -18.17 6.23 -9.74
N GLY A 102 -17.35 5.79 -10.70
CA GLY A 102 -15.90 6.04 -10.73
C GLY A 102 -15.19 5.64 -9.46
N ALA A 103 -15.54 4.47 -8.88
CA ALA A 103 -14.92 3.97 -7.64
C ALA A 103 -13.40 3.88 -7.80
N MET A 104 -12.67 4.78 -7.13
CA MET A 104 -11.22 4.93 -7.30
C MET A 104 -10.44 4.24 -6.20
N ASN A 105 -10.72 4.61 -4.97
CA ASN A 105 -10.06 4.09 -3.79
C ASN A 105 -11.07 3.84 -2.68
N VAL A 106 -10.72 2.95 -1.76
CA VAL A 106 -11.62 2.54 -0.68
C VAL A 106 -10.86 2.41 0.64
N SER A 107 -11.48 2.86 1.72
CA SER A 107 -11.03 2.67 3.09
C SER A 107 -12.15 2.02 3.90
N PHE A 108 -11.83 1.05 4.73
CA PHE A 108 -12.78 0.35 5.60
C PHE A 108 -12.51 0.67 7.07
N HIS A 109 -13.57 0.95 7.81
CA HIS A 109 -13.49 1.16 9.25
C HIS A 109 -14.13 0.00 10.01
N GLN A 110 -13.28 -0.81 10.63
CA GLN A 110 -13.66 -2.07 11.27
C GLN A 110 -14.77 -1.91 12.33
N THR A 111 -14.68 -0.90 13.19
CA THR A 111 -15.61 -0.72 14.32
C THR A 111 -17.02 -0.33 13.85
N THR A 112 -17.14 0.45 12.78
CA THR A 112 -18.44 0.94 12.30
C THR A 112 -19.00 0.14 11.13
N GLY A 113 -18.22 -0.77 10.54
CA GLY A 113 -18.62 -1.53 9.36
C GLY A 113 -18.81 -0.68 8.10
N ARG A 114 -18.20 0.53 8.05
CA ARG A 114 -18.38 1.48 6.95
C ARG A 114 -17.21 1.45 6.00
N ILE A 115 -17.50 1.63 4.72
CA ILE A 115 -16.50 1.95 3.70
C ILE A 115 -16.69 3.37 3.21
N ILE A 116 -15.57 4.02 2.95
CA ILE A 116 -15.50 5.33 2.30
C ILE A 116 -14.84 5.12 0.95
N VAL A 117 -15.52 5.51 -0.11
CA VAL A 117 -15.08 5.32 -1.50
C VAL A 117 -14.90 6.68 -2.15
N THR A 118 -13.74 6.93 -2.73
CA THR A 118 -13.52 8.11 -3.58
C THR A 118 -14.07 7.86 -4.98
N ASN A 119 -14.74 8.87 -5.54
CA ASN A 119 -15.44 8.79 -6.81
C ASN A 119 -14.75 9.69 -7.84
N GLU A 120 -13.82 9.13 -8.61
CA GLU A 120 -13.11 9.85 -9.67
C GLU A 120 -14.10 10.41 -10.70
N GLY A 121 -13.87 11.63 -11.15
CA GLY A 121 -14.68 12.27 -12.21
C GLY A 121 -15.93 13.00 -11.74
N ILE A 122 -16.41 12.84 -10.51
CA ILE A 122 -17.60 13.52 -9.98
C ILE A 122 -17.32 14.40 -8.73
N ALA A 123 -16.04 14.62 -8.38
CA ALA A 123 -15.61 15.46 -7.25
C ALA A 123 -16.34 15.11 -5.93
N GLN A 124 -16.43 13.84 -5.60
CA GLN A 124 -17.19 13.32 -4.47
C GLN A 124 -16.48 12.13 -3.84
N ALA A 125 -16.74 11.86 -2.57
CA ALA A 125 -16.61 10.55 -1.98
C ALA A 125 -17.96 10.10 -1.41
N SER A 126 -18.12 8.79 -1.30
CA SER A 126 -19.37 8.17 -0.83
C SER A 126 -19.09 7.28 0.37
N VAL A 127 -19.97 7.29 1.34
CA VAL A 127 -19.91 6.43 2.53
C VAL A 127 -21.01 5.38 2.44
N TYR A 128 -20.63 4.12 2.55
CA TYR A 128 -21.58 2.99 2.52
C TYR A 128 -21.45 2.15 3.80
N GLU A 129 -22.52 1.52 4.20
CA GLU A 129 -22.52 0.40 5.13
C GLU A 129 -22.15 -0.86 4.34
N LEU A 130 -21.05 -1.53 4.73
CA LEU A 130 -20.48 -2.61 3.93
C LEU A 130 -21.44 -3.80 3.78
N ASP A 131 -22.07 -4.21 4.89
CA ASP A 131 -22.91 -5.43 4.93
C ASP A 131 -24.18 -5.32 4.09
N THR A 132 -24.75 -4.12 4.01
CA THR A 132 -26.03 -3.88 3.31
C THR A 132 -25.86 -3.21 1.95
N GLY A 133 -24.70 -2.63 1.67
CA GLY A 133 -24.45 -1.78 0.51
C GLY A 133 -25.20 -0.44 0.54
N ARG A 134 -25.80 -0.07 1.68
CA ARG A 134 -26.61 1.14 1.82
C ARG A 134 -25.74 2.38 1.82
N LEU A 135 -26.02 3.33 0.91
CA LEU A 135 -25.39 4.64 0.90
C LEU A 135 -25.81 5.44 2.13
N LEU A 136 -24.85 5.90 2.92
CA LEU A 136 -25.05 6.67 4.14
C LEU A 136 -24.88 8.17 3.91
N ALA A 137 -23.85 8.55 3.12
CA ALA A 137 -23.53 9.95 2.85
C ALA A 137 -22.80 10.13 1.53
N LYS A 138 -22.90 11.35 0.99
CA LYS A 138 -22.07 11.86 -0.11
C LYS A 138 -21.26 13.05 0.43
N LEU A 139 -19.94 12.97 0.28
CA LEU A 139 -19.00 13.96 0.77
C LEU A 139 -18.49 14.78 -0.42
N PRO A 140 -18.81 16.07 -0.53
CA PRO A 140 -18.30 16.89 -1.63
C PRO A 140 -16.79 17.09 -1.47
N THR A 141 -16.04 16.86 -2.53
CA THR A 141 -14.58 17.01 -2.57
C THR A 141 -14.16 18.00 -3.66
N GLY A 142 -12.88 18.19 -3.85
CA GLY A 142 -12.33 18.77 -5.08
C GLY A 142 -12.25 17.72 -6.20
N LEU A 143 -11.80 18.17 -7.37
CA LEU A 143 -11.64 17.30 -8.55
C LEU A 143 -10.59 16.21 -8.32
N GLU A 144 -10.84 15.04 -8.89
CA GLU A 144 -10.00 13.83 -8.81
C GLU A 144 -9.68 13.43 -7.36
N PRO A 145 -10.69 13.04 -6.55
CA PRO A 145 -10.43 12.46 -5.23
C PRO A 145 -9.79 11.09 -5.40
N ASP A 146 -8.65 10.85 -4.70
CA ASP A 146 -7.93 9.57 -4.70
C ASP A 146 -7.75 9.02 -3.29
N GLY A 147 -6.72 9.46 -2.56
CA GLY A 147 -6.41 8.94 -1.24
C GLY A 147 -7.54 9.18 -0.24
N VAL A 148 -7.89 8.14 0.52
CA VAL A 148 -8.89 8.22 1.58
C VAL A 148 -8.47 7.39 2.78
N VAL A 149 -8.58 7.99 3.96
CA VAL A 149 -8.39 7.29 5.23
C VAL A 149 -9.42 7.75 6.26
N ILE A 150 -9.71 6.91 7.23
CA ILE A 150 -10.49 7.25 8.42
C ILE A 150 -9.64 6.99 9.65
N THR A 151 -9.71 7.87 10.64
CA THR A 151 -9.00 7.71 11.92
C THR A 151 -9.47 6.44 12.64
N ASN A 152 -8.59 5.81 13.43
CA ASN A 152 -8.88 4.56 14.13
C ASN A 152 -10.08 4.66 15.10
N ASP A 153 -10.34 5.86 15.63
CA ASP A 153 -11.51 6.17 16.44
C ASP A 153 -12.78 6.44 15.63
N GLY A 154 -12.68 6.45 14.30
CA GLY A 154 -13.77 6.71 13.38
C GLY A 154 -14.25 8.17 13.35
N GLN A 155 -13.55 9.12 14.00
CA GLN A 155 -14.03 10.48 14.19
C GLN A 155 -13.73 11.42 13.03
N THR A 156 -12.75 11.08 12.19
CA THR A 156 -12.39 11.95 11.07
C THR A 156 -12.07 11.14 9.81
N ILE A 157 -12.68 11.56 8.71
CA ILE A 157 -12.41 11.05 7.36
C ILE A 157 -11.57 12.09 6.64
N PHE A 158 -10.43 11.68 6.06
CA PHE A 158 -9.59 12.53 5.22
C PHE A 158 -9.63 12.04 3.78
N ILE A 159 -9.75 12.98 2.84
CA ILE A 159 -9.83 12.69 1.39
C ILE A 159 -8.92 13.66 0.65
N ALA A 160 -7.95 13.13 -0.10
CA ALA A 160 -7.11 13.92 -0.98
C ALA A 160 -7.81 14.18 -2.32
N SER A 161 -7.74 15.40 -2.80
CA SER A 161 -8.24 15.83 -4.11
C SER A 161 -7.08 16.34 -4.95
N GLU A 162 -6.65 15.53 -5.92
CA GLU A 162 -5.40 15.71 -6.67
C GLU A 162 -5.35 17.08 -7.36
N ASN A 163 -6.33 17.39 -8.20
CA ASN A 163 -6.34 18.61 -8.99
C ASN A 163 -6.71 19.86 -8.18
N ALA A 164 -7.29 19.69 -7.00
CA ALA A 164 -7.62 20.82 -6.13
C ALA A 164 -6.45 21.23 -5.22
N GLY A 165 -5.44 20.38 -5.04
CA GLY A 165 -4.34 20.62 -4.08
C GLY A 165 -4.85 20.69 -2.63
N LEU A 166 -5.85 19.86 -2.29
CA LEU A 166 -6.54 19.90 -1.01
C LEU A 166 -6.66 18.51 -0.39
N VAL A 167 -6.64 18.46 0.94
CA VAL A 167 -7.19 17.36 1.71
C VAL A 167 -8.40 17.85 2.48
N HIS A 168 -9.54 17.20 2.27
CA HIS A 168 -10.78 17.46 2.97
C HIS A 168 -10.83 16.65 4.26
N ALA A 169 -11.26 17.28 5.35
CA ALA A 169 -11.55 16.62 6.62
C ALA A 169 -13.05 16.65 6.90
N PHE A 170 -13.64 15.48 7.14
CA PHE A 170 -15.05 15.35 7.51
C PHE A 170 -15.20 14.67 8.87
N ASP A 171 -16.26 15.01 9.58
CA ASP A 171 -16.65 14.28 10.77
C ASP A 171 -17.15 12.88 10.40
N GLY A 172 -16.59 11.85 11.02
CA GLY A 172 -16.88 10.46 10.68
C GLY A 172 -18.27 9.97 11.12
N THR A 173 -19.01 10.76 11.91
CA THR A 173 -20.36 10.43 12.39
C THR A 173 -21.43 11.26 11.71
N THR A 174 -21.25 12.58 11.67
CA THR A 174 -22.22 13.53 11.11
C THR A 174 -21.98 13.80 9.62
N TYR A 175 -20.81 13.45 9.11
CA TYR A 175 -20.36 13.70 7.73
C TYR A 175 -20.25 15.18 7.35
N GLN A 176 -20.27 16.07 8.33
CA GLN A 176 -20.07 17.50 8.13
C GLN A 176 -18.58 17.81 7.92
N SER A 177 -18.29 18.85 7.14
CA SER A 177 -16.92 19.32 6.97
C SER A 177 -16.34 19.81 8.28
N LYS A 178 -15.14 19.34 8.63
CA LYS A 178 -14.33 19.81 9.77
C LYS A 178 -13.27 20.82 9.32
N GLY A 179 -12.97 20.90 8.02
CA GLY A 179 -11.97 21.82 7.48
C GLY A 179 -11.29 21.30 6.23
N LEU A 180 -10.31 22.05 5.79
CA LEU A 180 -9.51 21.80 4.60
C LEU A 180 -8.02 22.00 4.92
N ILE A 181 -7.19 21.11 4.42
CA ILE A 181 -5.74 21.25 4.41
C ILE A 181 -5.32 21.66 2.99
N ARG A 182 -4.59 22.75 2.87
CA ARG A 182 -3.91 23.10 1.62
C ARG A 182 -2.57 22.38 1.56
N THR A 183 -2.39 21.60 0.50
CA THR A 183 -1.17 20.82 0.26
C THR A 183 -0.38 21.42 -0.91
N ASN A 184 0.77 20.86 -1.16
CA ASN A 184 1.50 21.07 -2.39
C ASN A 184 0.77 20.41 -3.59
N LEU A 185 1.38 20.48 -4.77
CA LEU A 185 0.75 20.03 -6.01
C LEU A 185 0.45 18.53 -6.01
N ARG A 186 -0.81 18.21 -6.32
CA ARG A 186 -1.33 16.87 -6.56
C ARG A 186 -1.19 15.94 -5.34
N PRO A 187 -1.91 16.20 -4.22
CA PRO A 187 -1.98 15.28 -3.10
C PRO A 187 -2.63 13.98 -3.55
N ARG A 188 -1.94 12.84 -3.28
CA ARG A 188 -2.38 11.57 -3.83
C ARG A 188 -2.78 10.58 -2.77
N ARG A 189 -1.87 10.09 -1.97
CA ARG A 189 -2.15 9.14 -0.89
C ARG A 189 -2.02 9.79 0.46
N ILE A 190 -2.75 9.24 1.40
CA ILE A 190 -2.79 9.69 2.78
C ILE A 190 -2.50 8.47 3.67
N ALA A 191 -1.64 8.65 4.65
CA ALA A 191 -1.37 7.64 5.67
C ALA A 191 -1.45 8.27 7.06
N LEU A 192 -1.98 7.52 8.02
CA LEU A 192 -2.13 7.94 9.41
C LEU A 192 -1.09 7.24 10.30
N LEU A 193 -0.42 8.01 11.12
CA LEU A 193 0.43 7.51 12.19
C LEU A 193 0.14 8.32 13.46
N ASP A 194 -0.47 7.70 14.45
CA ASP A 194 -0.90 8.35 15.70
C ASP A 194 -1.72 9.63 15.47
N GLN A 195 -1.16 10.80 15.75
CA GLN A 195 -1.80 12.11 15.54
C GLN A 195 -1.31 12.81 14.27
N GLU A 196 -0.59 12.11 13.41
CA GLU A 196 -0.04 12.65 12.18
C GLU A 196 -0.76 12.12 10.95
N LEU A 197 -1.00 13.02 10.02
CA LEU A 197 -1.52 12.77 8.69
C LEU A 197 -0.39 13.04 7.69
N TRP A 198 0.13 12.00 7.08
CA TRP A 198 1.16 12.11 6.04
C TRP A 198 0.48 12.10 4.67
N VAL A 199 0.78 13.11 3.86
CA VAL A 199 0.17 13.31 2.54
C VAL A 199 1.25 13.36 1.48
N SER A 200 1.22 12.44 0.51
CA SER A 200 2.12 12.50 -0.64
C SER A 200 1.65 13.56 -1.62
N SER A 201 2.54 14.48 -2.01
CA SER A 201 2.32 15.51 -3.04
C SER A 201 3.06 15.10 -4.30
N GLU A 202 2.38 14.38 -5.21
CA GLU A 202 3.00 13.69 -6.37
C GLU A 202 3.84 14.66 -7.24
N MET A 203 3.32 15.84 -7.55
CA MET A 203 4.03 16.87 -8.32
C MET A 203 4.80 17.86 -7.44
N GLY A 204 4.71 17.71 -6.12
CA GLY A 204 5.43 18.51 -5.15
C GLY A 204 6.76 17.93 -4.69
N SER A 205 7.11 16.72 -5.11
CA SER A 205 8.35 16.02 -4.75
C SER A 205 8.53 15.84 -3.24
N ARG A 206 7.43 15.72 -2.48
CA ARG A 206 7.46 15.67 -1.02
C ARG A 206 6.31 14.90 -0.42
N VAL A 207 6.47 14.54 0.84
CA VAL A 207 5.40 14.18 1.75
C VAL A 207 5.26 15.31 2.76
N GLU A 208 4.05 15.78 2.97
CA GLU A 208 3.71 16.81 3.96
C GLU A 208 3.03 16.17 5.15
N ILE A 209 3.34 16.63 6.35
CA ILE A 209 2.87 16.04 7.61
C ILE A 209 2.02 17.07 8.33
N PHE A 210 0.80 16.68 8.68
CA PHE A 210 -0.17 17.54 9.35
C PHE A 210 -0.66 16.91 10.64
N HIS A 211 -1.11 17.75 11.58
CA HIS A 211 -1.75 17.27 12.80
C HIS A 211 -3.22 16.92 12.54
N VAL A 212 -3.63 15.71 12.89
CA VAL A 212 -4.98 15.16 12.61
C VAL A 212 -6.12 16.03 13.15
N LYS A 213 -5.96 16.66 14.33
CA LYS A 213 -7.03 17.45 14.98
C LYS A 213 -7.01 18.93 14.59
N THR A 214 -5.82 19.56 14.56
CA THR A 214 -5.71 21.00 14.26
C THR A 214 -5.64 21.30 12.77
N LEU A 215 -5.32 20.28 11.94
CA LEU A 215 -5.10 20.37 10.51
C LEU A 215 -3.89 21.24 10.12
N GLU A 216 -3.09 21.64 11.10
CA GLU A 216 -1.89 22.45 10.89
C GLU A 216 -0.73 21.59 10.38
N LYS A 217 0.10 22.19 9.51
CA LYS A 217 1.31 21.55 9.03
C LYS A 217 2.34 21.46 10.17
N LEU A 218 2.85 20.25 10.38
CA LEU A 218 3.88 19.96 11.37
C LEU A 218 5.26 19.95 10.73
N ASP A 219 5.39 19.29 9.56
CA ASP A 219 6.69 19.03 8.93
C ASP A 219 6.52 18.64 7.46
N GLU A 220 7.64 18.37 6.77
CA GLU A 220 7.66 17.81 5.43
C GLU A 220 8.94 17.02 5.17
N VAL A 221 8.87 16.01 4.30
CA VAL A 221 10.01 15.26 3.78
C VAL A 221 10.15 15.56 2.29
N ILE A 222 11.24 16.21 1.89
CA ILE A 222 11.52 16.57 0.49
C ILE A 222 12.44 15.53 -0.14
N PHE A 223 12.05 14.99 -1.30
CA PHE A 223 12.84 14.00 -2.02
C PHE A 223 13.69 14.67 -3.10
N ALA A 224 15.01 14.74 -2.87
CA ALA A 224 15.97 15.37 -3.77
C ALA A 224 17.28 14.56 -3.85
N PRO A 225 17.25 13.29 -4.26
CA PRO A 225 18.48 12.51 -4.38
C PRO A 225 19.38 13.06 -5.48
N LYS A 226 20.70 12.97 -5.24
CA LYS A 226 21.70 13.45 -6.21
C LYS A 226 21.53 12.77 -7.58
N GLY A 227 21.51 13.56 -8.64
CA GLY A 227 21.39 13.07 -10.02
C GLY A 227 19.96 13.01 -10.55
N PHE A 228 18.97 13.35 -9.75
CA PHE A 228 17.56 13.45 -10.19
C PHE A 228 17.09 14.89 -10.21
N ARG A 229 16.17 15.18 -11.12
CA ARG A 229 15.43 16.46 -11.12
C ARG A 229 14.20 16.33 -10.23
N PRO A 230 13.74 17.42 -9.60
CA PRO A 230 12.55 17.39 -8.74
C PRO A 230 11.32 16.74 -9.39
N GLU A 231 11.08 17.02 -10.67
CA GLU A 231 9.90 16.51 -11.39
C GLU A 231 9.89 14.99 -11.60
N GLN A 232 11.04 14.34 -11.37
CA GLN A 232 11.15 12.88 -11.40
C GLN A 232 10.75 12.24 -10.06
N MET A 233 10.78 13.02 -8.98
CA MET A 233 10.36 12.59 -7.65
C MET A 233 8.84 12.74 -7.53
N THR A 234 8.12 11.69 -7.83
CA THR A 234 6.66 11.68 -7.79
C THR A 234 6.17 10.75 -6.68
N PRO A 235 6.18 11.19 -5.40
CA PRO A 235 5.73 10.37 -4.28
C PRO A 235 4.26 10.00 -4.45
N VAL A 236 3.96 8.72 -4.30
CA VAL A 236 2.61 8.16 -4.47
C VAL A 236 2.16 7.53 -3.16
N ASP A 237 2.59 6.33 -2.85
CA ASP A 237 2.13 5.59 -1.68
C ASP A 237 3.05 5.76 -0.47
N ILE A 238 2.46 5.69 0.73
CA ILE A 238 3.14 5.83 2.01
C ILE A 238 2.73 4.66 2.90
N LEU A 239 3.71 3.95 3.45
CA LEU A 239 3.48 2.82 4.35
C LEU A 239 4.40 2.91 5.56
N PHE A 240 3.86 2.68 6.75
CA PHE A 240 4.62 2.71 8.00
C PHE A 240 5.02 1.32 8.49
N ASN A 241 6.21 1.25 9.08
CA ASN A 241 6.71 0.14 9.89
C ASN A 241 7.18 0.67 11.26
N PRO A 242 6.26 1.01 12.17
CA PRO A 242 6.60 1.63 13.45
C PRO A 242 7.59 0.83 14.31
N PRO A 243 7.55 -0.52 14.35
CA PRO A 243 8.55 -1.30 15.07
C PRO A 243 10.00 -1.07 14.61
N ALA A 244 10.19 -0.72 13.33
CA ALA A 244 11.50 -0.37 12.77
C ALA A 244 11.77 1.14 12.78
N ASN A 245 10.84 1.97 13.24
CA ASN A 245 10.86 3.43 13.13
C ASN A 245 11.02 3.92 11.68
N GLU A 246 10.40 3.25 10.72
CA GLU A 246 10.55 3.54 9.30
C GLU A 246 9.22 3.78 8.59
N ALA A 247 9.23 4.76 7.68
CA ALA A 247 8.21 4.94 6.67
C ALA A 247 8.81 4.66 5.29
N TYR A 248 8.02 4.04 4.42
CA TYR A 248 8.39 3.78 3.04
C TYR A 248 7.53 4.63 2.12
N VAL A 249 8.17 5.30 1.16
CA VAL A 249 7.47 6.15 0.19
C VAL A 249 7.81 5.70 -1.22
N ALA A 250 6.80 5.30 -1.99
CA ALA A 250 6.96 4.98 -3.40
C ALA A 250 7.14 6.28 -4.21
N LEU A 251 8.26 6.42 -4.94
CA LEU A 251 8.61 7.64 -5.67
C LEU A 251 8.30 7.57 -7.17
N GLY A 252 7.24 6.88 -7.54
CA GLY A 252 6.65 6.86 -8.88
C GLY A 252 7.68 6.86 -10.04
N SER A 253 7.76 7.98 -10.74
CA SER A 253 8.61 8.13 -11.93
C SER A 253 10.10 7.98 -11.67
N ALA A 254 10.56 8.13 -10.42
CA ALA A 254 11.94 7.88 -10.05
C ALA A 254 12.28 6.39 -9.99
N ASN A 255 11.30 5.49 -9.99
CA ASN A 255 11.51 4.05 -9.88
C ASN A 255 12.22 3.62 -8.59
N HIS A 256 12.00 4.35 -7.51
CA HIS A 256 12.61 4.09 -6.20
C HIS A 256 11.56 4.06 -5.09
N VAL A 257 11.94 3.41 -4.01
CA VAL A 257 11.30 3.60 -2.70
C VAL A 257 12.27 4.38 -1.81
N ALA A 258 11.79 5.44 -1.17
CA ALA A 258 12.53 6.10 -0.10
C ALA A 258 12.22 5.44 1.23
N VAL A 259 13.25 5.22 2.03
CA VAL A 259 13.17 4.83 3.44
C VAL A 259 13.39 6.09 4.27
N VAL A 260 12.39 6.44 5.08
CA VAL A 260 12.38 7.63 5.92
C VAL A 260 12.36 7.21 7.38
N ASP A 261 13.24 7.74 8.20
CA ASP A 261 13.17 7.60 9.65
C ASP A 261 11.97 8.41 10.17
N ILE A 262 11.05 7.75 10.89
CA ILE A 262 9.80 8.37 11.35
C ILE A 262 10.07 9.52 12.33
N ASN A 263 11.03 9.39 13.23
CA ASN A 263 11.28 10.37 14.27
C ASN A 263 12.04 11.59 13.77
N SER A 264 13.10 11.38 12.99
CA SER A 264 13.97 12.46 12.50
C SER A 264 13.50 13.08 11.18
N ARG A 265 12.58 12.42 10.45
CA ARG A 265 12.14 12.78 9.08
C ARG A 265 13.24 12.68 8.03
N GLU A 266 14.40 12.14 8.38
CA GLU A 266 15.52 11.99 7.47
C GLU A 266 15.33 10.81 6.52
N ILE A 267 15.75 10.99 5.28
CA ILE A 267 15.77 9.93 4.28
C ILE A 267 17.05 9.12 4.48
N THR A 268 16.90 7.89 4.93
CA THR A 268 18.05 7.00 5.21
C THR A 268 18.52 6.23 3.99
N LYS A 269 17.62 5.96 3.03
CA LYS A 269 17.97 5.21 1.82
C LYS A 269 16.96 5.43 0.67
N TYR A 270 17.48 5.32 -0.55
CA TYR A 270 16.69 5.12 -1.77
C TYR A 270 16.96 3.72 -2.31
N ILE A 271 15.91 2.96 -2.62
CA ILE A 271 15.99 1.58 -3.11
C ILE A 271 15.41 1.54 -4.52
N LEU A 272 16.23 1.16 -5.51
CA LEU A 272 15.78 1.02 -6.89
C LEU A 272 14.86 -0.20 -7.04
N VAL A 273 13.74 -0.03 -7.75
CA VAL A 273 12.74 -1.05 -8.06
C VAL A 273 12.37 -1.02 -9.55
N GLY A 274 11.27 -1.62 -9.95
CA GLY A 274 10.78 -1.56 -11.33
C GLY A 274 10.22 -0.18 -11.71
N ARG A 275 9.71 -0.06 -12.95
CA ARG A 275 9.24 1.21 -13.50
C ARG A 275 7.93 1.67 -12.86
N ARG A 276 7.91 2.90 -12.38
CA ARG A 276 6.80 3.58 -11.71
C ARG A 276 6.40 2.84 -10.43
N ALA A 277 7.23 2.95 -9.39
CA ALA A 277 6.91 2.49 -8.05
C ALA A 277 5.57 3.08 -7.59
N TRP A 278 4.61 2.22 -7.19
CA TRP A 278 3.23 2.64 -6.97
C TRP A 278 2.71 2.17 -5.61
N GLY A 279 2.00 1.05 -5.54
CA GLY A 279 1.45 0.52 -4.31
C GLY A 279 2.49 -0.21 -3.45
N LEU A 280 2.36 -0.09 -2.15
CA LEU A 280 3.23 -0.68 -1.13
C LEU A 280 2.46 -1.66 -0.25
N GLY A 281 3.09 -2.79 0.09
CA GLY A 281 2.54 -3.76 1.03
C GLY A 281 3.63 -4.30 1.97
N LEU A 282 3.35 -4.33 3.27
CA LEU A 282 4.29 -4.82 4.28
C LEU A 282 3.90 -6.23 4.72
N SER A 283 4.89 -7.14 4.78
CA SER A 283 4.67 -8.45 5.38
C SER A 283 4.28 -8.34 6.86
N PRO A 284 3.47 -9.27 7.41
CA PRO A 284 2.97 -9.17 8.78
C PRO A 284 4.04 -9.15 9.86
N ASP A 285 5.25 -9.62 9.55
CA ASP A 285 6.42 -9.57 10.43
C ASP A 285 7.29 -8.32 10.25
N GLY A 286 6.92 -7.43 9.32
CA GLY A 286 7.63 -6.19 9.05
C GLY A 286 8.98 -6.35 8.36
N LYS A 287 9.29 -7.50 7.75
CA LYS A 287 10.62 -7.80 7.18
C LYS A 287 10.70 -7.74 5.67
N VAL A 288 9.57 -7.83 4.99
CA VAL A 288 9.48 -7.75 3.52
C VAL A 288 8.55 -6.63 3.11
N LEU A 289 9.04 -5.73 2.28
CA LEU A 289 8.23 -4.73 1.59
C LEU A 289 7.96 -5.20 0.16
N ALA A 290 6.71 -5.30 -0.21
CA ALA A 290 6.28 -5.50 -1.59
C ALA A 290 6.03 -4.13 -2.23
N VAL A 291 6.54 -3.94 -3.43
CA VAL A 291 6.41 -2.70 -4.22
C VAL A 291 5.84 -3.05 -5.59
N LEU A 292 4.72 -2.44 -5.94
CA LEU A 292 4.14 -2.58 -7.27
C LEU A 292 4.80 -1.61 -8.24
N ASN A 293 5.12 -2.09 -9.44
CA ASN A 293 5.80 -1.32 -10.48
C ASN A 293 4.85 -1.17 -11.69
N GLY A 294 4.06 -0.11 -11.69
CA GLY A 294 2.90 0.07 -12.57
C GLY A 294 3.21 0.15 -14.07
N LEU A 295 4.44 0.51 -14.47
CA LEU A 295 4.83 0.61 -15.90
C LEU A 295 5.78 -0.50 -16.36
N SER A 296 6.17 -1.43 -15.50
CA SER A 296 6.90 -2.64 -15.89
C SER A 296 6.08 -3.92 -15.68
N ASP A 297 4.82 -3.79 -15.23
CA ASP A 297 3.88 -4.90 -15.06
C ASP A 297 4.43 -5.98 -14.12
N ASP A 298 5.13 -5.55 -13.07
CA ASP A 298 5.79 -6.44 -12.12
C ASP A 298 5.68 -5.91 -10.68
N PHE A 299 6.14 -6.70 -9.74
CA PHE A 299 6.33 -6.29 -8.35
C PHE A 299 7.72 -6.68 -7.87
N THR A 300 8.25 -5.92 -6.92
CA THR A 300 9.54 -6.18 -6.28
C THR A 300 9.35 -6.45 -4.80
N PHE A 301 9.92 -7.55 -4.28
CA PHE A 301 10.09 -7.74 -2.84
C PHE A 301 11.43 -7.18 -2.40
N ILE A 302 11.43 -6.44 -1.31
CA ILE A 302 12.60 -5.85 -0.68
C ILE A 302 12.77 -6.47 0.70
N ASP A 303 13.97 -6.96 1.00
CA ASP A 303 14.38 -7.35 2.34
C ASP A 303 14.64 -6.09 3.17
N LEU A 304 13.93 -5.93 4.28
CA LEU A 304 13.98 -4.73 5.10
C LEU A 304 15.13 -4.74 6.13
N ASP A 305 15.75 -5.89 6.40
CA ASP A 305 16.96 -5.94 7.23
C ASP A 305 18.17 -5.43 6.43
N THR A 306 18.28 -5.82 5.16
CA THR A 306 19.39 -5.44 4.27
C THR A 306 19.11 -4.21 3.40
N LYS A 307 17.84 -3.79 3.27
CA LYS A 307 17.36 -2.73 2.37
C LYS A 307 17.77 -3.00 0.91
N ARG A 308 17.59 -4.24 0.45
CA ARG A 308 17.92 -4.68 -0.91
C ARG A 308 16.76 -5.44 -1.56
N PRO A 309 16.55 -5.30 -2.87
CA PRO A 309 15.63 -6.15 -3.60
C PRO A 309 15.98 -7.64 -3.46
N LEU A 310 15.00 -8.45 -3.09
CA LEU A 310 15.09 -9.91 -3.04
C LEU A 310 14.79 -10.54 -4.40
N LEU A 311 13.70 -10.05 -5.02
CA LEU A 311 13.22 -10.55 -6.30
C LEU A 311 12.34 -9.50 -6.99
N THR A 312 12.23 -9.62 -8.31
CA THR A 312 11.21 -8.94 -9.11
C THR A 312 10.51 -10.00 -9.97
N LYS A 313 9.18 -10.01 -9.96
CA LYS A 313 8.33 -10.98 -10.66
C LYS A 313 7.17 -10.30 -11.37
N ARG A 314 6.69 -10.90 -12.43
CA ARG A 314 5.51 -10.44 -13.15
C ARG A 314 4.27 -10.42 -12.27
N ALA A 315 3.51 -9.33 -12.38
CA ALA A 315 2.13 -9.20 -11.93
C ALA A 315 1.17 -9.37 -13.13
N GLY A 316 0.03 -8.71 -13.11
CA GLY A 316 -0.77 -8.44 -14.30
C GLY A 316 -0.39 -7.10 -14.94
N LEU A 317 -1.22 -6.58 -15.85
CA LEU A 317 -0.96 -5.29 -16.49
C LEU A 317 -1.37 -4.14 -15.58
N ILE A 318 -0.46 -3.21 -15.35
CA ILE A 318 -0.58 -2.04 -14.46
C ILE A 318 -1.02 -2.48 -13.05
N PRO A 319 -0.17 -3.16 -12.27
CA PRO A 319 -0.45 -3.47 -10.86
C PRO A 319 -0.67 -2.18 -10.08
N HIS A 320 -1.79 -2.09 -9.35
CA HIS A 320 -2.26 -0.85 -8.75
C HIS A 320 -2.26 -0.86 -7.21
N SER A 321 -2.89 -1.85 -6.61
CA SER A 321 -3.03 -1.94 -5.16
C SER A 321 -2.64 -3.33 -4.66
N ILE A 322 -2.14 -3.40 -3.43
CA ILE A 322 -1.68 -4.64 -2.80
C ILE A 322 -2.14 -4.73 -1.35
N GLU A 323 -2.67 -5.88 -0.97
CA GLU A 323 -2.94 -6.23 0.42
C GLU A 323 -2.16 -7.47 0.82
N VAL A 324 -1.53 -7.45 2.00
CA VAL A 324 -0.70 -8.54 2.51
C VAL A 324 -1.34 -9.15 3.75
N PHE A 325 -1.33 -10.48 3.81
CA PHE A 325 -2.00 -11.30 4.84
C PHE A 325 -1.03 -12.33 5.45
N LYS A 326 -1.35 -12.77 6.66
CA LYS A 326 -0.76 -13.98 7.27
C LYS A 326 -1.24 -15.23 6.58
#